data_35fe625dde91063b88bd0e8c26b83684
#
_entry.id   35fe625dde91063b88bd0e8c26b83684
#
_cell.length_a   1.000
_cell.length_b   1.000
_cell.length_c   1.000
_cell.angle_alpha   90.00
_cell.angle_beta   90.00
_cell.angle_gamma   90.00
#
_symmetry.space_group_name_H-M   'P 1'
#
loop_
_entity.id
_entity.type
_entity.pdbx_description
1 polymer ?
#
loop_
_entity_poly.entity_id
_entity_poly.type
_entity_poly.pdbx_seq_one_letter_code
_entity_poly.pdbx_strand_id
1 'polypeptide(L)'
;MSEFKQWKEKPHARQWLLFPENIGSYLSIDETALSKGELYTIITNKKAKGKKGTIVGVFAGTKVEPIIEQLLKISTKARARVKEITLDMANSMKTIAKKCFPKAIQVTDRFHVQKLALEALQDIRVKHRWDAIDLENEQIKLARENNRVFSLKEFSNGDTRKQLLARSRYLLYKAPSNWTESQFKRSKVLFDQYPDIKIAFDLVQGLRDIFNKATPMQIKTKHFGCGTLTNLFFPYKAQMKFFIISPN
;
A
#
# COMPACT_ATOMS: atom_id res chain seq x y z
N MET A 1 27.43 -0.99 -29.32
CA MET A 1 28.15 -1.89 -28.37
C MET A 1 29.47 -1.32 -27.81
N SER A 2 30.07 -0.31 -28.41
CA SER A 2 31.32 0.32 -27.92
C SER A 2 31.15 1.11 -26.62
N GLU A 3 30.04 1.82 -26.46
CA GLU A 3 29.74 2.66 -25.26
C GLU A 3 29.61 1.84 -23.96
N PHE A 4 29.08 0.62 -24.00
CA PHE A 4 28.97 -0.23 -22.83
C PHE A 4 30.32 -0.72 -22.30
N LYS A 5 31.31 -0.89 -23.17
CA LYS A 5 32.68 -1.31 -22.77
C LYS A 5 33.43 -0.21 -21.99
N GLN A 6 33.10 1.05 -22.27
CA GLN A 6 33.72 2.24 -21.65
C GLN A 6 32.89 2.82 -20.48
N TRP A 7 31.78 2.17 -20.14
CA TRP A 7 30.92 2.67 -19.08
C TRP A 7 31.58 2.57 -17.70
N LYS A 8 31.77 3.72 -17.06
CA LYS A 8 32.49 3.86 -15.77
C LYS A 8 31.88 3.07 -14.64
N GLU A 9 30.52 2.94 -14.60
CA GLU A 9 29.78 2.23 -13.55
C GLU A 9 29.84 0.69 -13.73
N LYS A 10 30.34 0.19 -14.86
CA LYS A 10 30.34 -1.24 -15.19
C LYS A 10 30.94 -2.16 -14.12
N PRO A 11 32.02 -1.82 -13.41
CA PRO A 11 32.65 -2.70 -12.43
C PRO A 11 31.73 -3.06 -11.25
N HIS A 12 30.85 -2.14 -10.86
CA HIS A 12 29.95 -2.32 -9.72
C HIS A 12 28.46 -2.25 -10.10
N ALA A 13 28.12 -2.19 -11.38
CA ALA A 13 26.75 -2.05 -11.87
C ALA A 13 25.78 -3.16 -11.40
N ARG A 14 26.32 -4.35 -11.08
CA ARG A 14 25.52 -5.44 -10.50
C ARG A 14 25.14 -5.23 -9.03
N GLN A 15 25.88 -4.40 -8.32
CA GLN A 15 25.69 -4.14 -6.90
C GLN A 15 25.01 -2.80 -6.67
N TRP A 16 25.47 -1.77 -7.35
CA TRP A 16 24.92 -0.42 -7.25
C TRP A 16 25.25 0.45 -8.45
N LEU A 17 24.37 1.41 -8.69
CA LEU A 17 24.54 2.53 -9.62
C LEU A 17 24.24 3.82 -8.88
N LEU A 18 25.04 4.86 -9.11
CA LEU A 18 24.86 6.16 -8.45
C LEU A 18 25.09 7.29 -9.44
N PHE A 19 24.12 8.21 -9.55
CA PHE A 19 24.13 9.36 -10.44
C PHE A 19 23.92 10.64 -9.62
N PRO A 20 24.97 11.17 -8.96
CA PRO A 20 24.89 12.34 -8.07
C PRO A 20 24.35 13.60 -8.74
N GLU A 21 24.57 13.76 -10.04
CA GLU A 21 24.10 14.87 -10.87
C GLU A 21 22.56 14.94 -10.98
N ASN A 22 21.89 13.80 -10.80
CA ASN A 22 20.43 13.70 -10.91
C ASN A 22 19.71 14.08 -9.62
N ILE A 23 20.45 14.37 -8.53
CA ILE A 23 19.84 14.68 -7.24
C ILE A 23 19.07 16.00 -7.30
N GLY A 24 17.80 15.95 -6.92
CA GLY A 24 16.89 17.10 -6.91
C GLY A 24 16.38 17.43 -5.51
N SER A 25 15.49 18.41 -5.41
CA SER A 25 14.88 18.80 -4.14
C SER A 25 13.82 17.82 -3.64
N TYR A 26 13.30 16.97 -4.49
CA TYR A 26 12.22 16.04 -4.19
C TYR A 26 12.60 14.64 -4.67
N LEU A 27 12.85 13.75 -3.75
CA LEU A 27 13.25 12.36 -4.04
C LEU A 27 12.14 11.39 -3.67
N SER A 28 12.25 10.16 -4.20
CA SER A 28 11.51 9.00 -3.73
C SER A 28 12.48 7.85 -3.51
N ILE A 29 12.29 7.09 -2.45
CA ILE A 29 12.94 5.78 -2.23
C ILE A 29 11.85 4.71 -2.31
N ASP A 30 12.10 3.69 -3.11
CA ASP A 30 11.18 2.57 -3.27
C ASP A 30 11.95 1.25 -3.44
N GLU A 31 11.32 0.13 -3.09
CA GLU A 31 11.82 -1.21 -3.35
C GLU A 31 11.08 -1.81 -4.54
N THR A 32 11.81 -2.39 -5.46
CA THR A 32 11.21 -3.06 -6.62
C THR A 32 11.84 -4.42 -6.85
N ALA A 33 11.01 -5.40 -7.21
CA ALA A 33 11.47 -6.68 -7.70
C ALA A 33 11.65 -6.59 -9.22
N LEU A 34 12.85 -6.87 -9.68
CA LEU A 34 13.14 -7.04 -11.10
C LEU A 34 13.01 -8.53 -11.51
N SER A 35 13.49 -8.87 -12.68
CA SER A 35 13.45 -10.25 -13.17
C SER A 35 14.10 -11.23 -12.17
N LYS A 36 13.55 -12.45 -12.07
CA LYS A 36 14.03 -13.55 -11.20
C LYS A 36 13.88 -13.32 -9.69
N GLY A 37 13.05 -12.35 -9.25
CA GLY A 37 12.80 -12.10 -7.83
C GLY A 37 13.90 -11.33 -7.11
N GLU A 38 14.88 -10.81 -7.82
CA GLU A 38 15.91 -9.95 -7.24
C GLU A 38 15.28 -8.61 -6.81
N LEU A 39 15.49 -8.23 -5.55
CA LEU A 39 15.03 -6.96 -4.99
C LEU A 39 16.08 -5.87 -5.17
N TYR A 40 15.62 -4.69 -5.50
CA TYR A 40 16.45 -3.49 -5.63
C TYR A 40 15.82 -2.32 -4.87
N THR A 41 16.65 -1.53 -4.20
CA THR A 41 16.26 -0.22 -3.68
C THR A 41 16.60 0.83 -4.72
N ILE A 42 15.60 1.62 -5.11
CA ILE A 42 15.74 2.65 -6.15
C ILE A 42 15.46 4.02 -5.55
N ILE A 43 16.38 4.97 -5.83
CA ILE A 43 16.17 6.38 -5.47
C ILE A 43 15.97 7.18 -6.75
N THR A 44 14.86 7.93 -6.79
CA THR A 44 14.49 8.72 -7.96
C THR A 44 14.29 10.18 -7.64
N ASN A 45 14.54 11.03 -8.65
CA ASN A 45 14.19 12.44 -8.64
C ASN A 45 12.77 12.63 -9.19
N LYS A 46 11.82 12.96 -8.32
CA LYS A 46 10.41 13.13 -8.68
C LYS A 46 10.16 14.21 -9.74
N LYS A 47 11.00 15.24 -9.78
CA LYS A 47 10.85 16.32 -10.78
C LYS A 47 11.15 15.89 -12.21
N ALA A 48 11.98 14.87 -12.39
CA ALA A 48 12.33 14.37 -13.72
C ALA A 48 11.19 13.55 -14.38
N LYS A 49 10.18 13.08 -13.61
CA LYS A 49 8.96 12.42 -14.12
C LYS A 49 9.22 11.28 -15.10
N GLY A 50 10.18 10.40 -14.82
CA GLY A 50 10.55 9.26 -15.69
C GLY A 50 11.45 9.60 -16.88
N LYS A 51 11.83 10.86 -17.07
CA LYS A 51 12.74 11.30 -18.14
C LYS A 51 14.20 11.12 -17.73
N LYS A 52 15.13 11.47 -18.62
CA LYS A 52 16.57 11.54 -18.32
C LYS A 52 16.81 12.33 -17.02
N GLY A 53 17.64 11.79 -16.13
CA GLY A 53 17.89 12.37 -14.82
C GLY A 53 16.92 11.93 -13.71
N THR A 54 16.04 10.96 -13.97
CA THR A 54 15.13 10.41 -12.95
C THR A 54 15.85 9.56 -11.92
N ILE A 55 16.75 8.67 -12.36
CA ILE A 55 17.44 7.73 -11.47
C ILE A 55 18.59 8.47 -10.77
N VAL A 56 18.56 8.48 -9.44
CA VAL A 56 19.64 8.99 -8.58
C VAL A 56 20.53 7.84 -8.10
N GLY A 57 19.92 6.70 -7.76
CA GLY A 57 20.65 5.51 -7.37
C GLY A 57 19.81 4.25 -7.52
N VAL A 58 20.49 3.13 -7.80
CA VAL A 58 19.92 1.78 -7.83
C VAL A 58 20.86 0.89 -7.03
N PHE A 59 20.35 0.15 -6.07
CA PHE A 59 21.12 -0.69 -5.16
C PHE A 59 20.54 -2.10 -5.13
N ALA A 60 21.36 -3.11 -5.31
CA ALA A 60 20.95 -4.50 -5.20
C ALA A 60 20.64 -4.82 -3.72
N GLY A 61 19.44 -5.39 -3.48
CA GLY A 61 18.94 -5.70 -2.17
C GLY A 61 18.35 -4.51 -1.41
N THR A 62 18.06 -4.75 -0.13
CA THR A 62 17.35 -3.82 0.77
C THR A 62 18.14 -3.55 2.06
N LYS A 63 19.41 -3.98 2.11
CA LYS A 63 20.27 -3.78 3.28
C LYS A 63 20.63 -2.31 3.43
N VAL A 64 20.42 -1.78 4.61
CA VAL A 64 20.53 -0.34 4.92
C VAL A 64 21.96 0.16 4.80
N GLU A 65 22.92 -0.57 5.37
CA GLU A 65 24.31 -0.13 5.51
C GLU A 65 25.00 0.07 4.15
N PRO A 66 24.97 -0.89 3.20
CA PRO A 66 25.59 -0.70 1.88
C PRO A 66 24.99 0.49 1.11
N ILE A 67 23.66 0.70 1.23
CA ILE A 67 22.98 1.81 0.55
C ILE A 67 23.46 3.15 1.12
N ILE A 68 23.53 3.27 2.45
CA ILE A 68 24.01 4.47 3.12
C ILE A 68 25.46 4.76 2.73
N GLU A 69 26.34 3.76 2.73
CA GLU A 69 27.73 3.93 2.36
C GLU A 69 27.89 4.57 0.97
N GLN A 70 27.13 4.08 -0.01
CA GLN A 70 27.20 4.63 -1.36
C GLN A 70 26.59 6.03 -1.44
N LEU A 71 25.44 6.26 -0.78
CA LEU A 71 24.79 7.58 -0.77
C LEU A 71 25.62 8.65 -0.07
N LEU A 72 26.43 8.30 0.92
CA LEU A 72 27.33 9.22 1.58
C LEU A 72 28.50 9.69 0.69
N LYS A 73 28.80 9.01 -0.42
CA LYS A 73 29.74 9.49 -1.45
C LYS A 73 29.24 10.75 -2.17
N ILE A 74 27.93 10.98 -2.18
CA ILE A 74 27.35 12.23 -2.67
C ILE A 74 27.72 13.36 -1.71
N SER A 75 28.19 14.48 -2.25
CA SER A 75 28.61 15.62 -1.42
C SER A 75 27.52 16.07 -0.47
N THR A 76 27.89 16.47 0.74
CA THR A 76 26.98 16.97 1.77
C THR A 76 26.14 18.16 1.27
N LYS A 77 26.75 19.04 0.43
CA LYS A 77 26.08 20.18 -0.20
C LYS A 77 24.94 19.73 -1.12
N ALA A 78 25.13 18.66 -1.91
CA ALA A 78 24.10 18.11 -2.80
C ALA A 78 22.98 17.46 -2.00
N ARG A 79 23.31 16.63 -0.99
CA ARG A 79 22.33 15.97 -0.11
C ARG A 79 21.49 16.96 0.72
N ALA A 80 22.12 18.09 1.14
CA ALA A 80 21.44 19.13 1.91
C ALA A 80 20.41 19.95 1.09
N ARG A 81 20.43 19.86 -0.25
CA ARG A 81 19.42 20.50 -1.12
C ARG A 81 18.10 19.72 -1.20
N VAL A 82 18.09 18.46 -0.75
CA VAL A 82 16.88 17.64 -0.71
C VAL A 82 15.94 18.19 0.36
N LYS A 83 14.76 18.63 -0.07
CA LYS A 83 13.71 19.20 0.80
C LYS A 83 12.73 18.16 1.28
N GLU A 84 12.42 17.19 0.44
CA GLU A 84 11.42 16.16 0.71
C GLU A 84 11.88 14.83 0.13
N ILE A 85 11.64 13.77 0.85
CA ILE A 85 11.86 12.40 0.41
C ILE A 85 10.61 11.57 0.68
N THR A 86 10.01 11.07 -0.40
CA THR A 86 8.87 10.16 -0.32
C THR A 86 9.39 8.73 -0.17
N LEU A 87 8.84 8.00 0.76
CA LEU A 87 9.28 6.62 1.06
C LEU A 87 8.11 5.76 1.50
N ASP A 88 8.28 4.46 1.38
CA ASP A 88 7.39 3.47 1.99
C ASP A 88 7.47 3.55 3.53
N MET A 89 6.55 2.88 4.21
CA MET A 89 6.49 2.84 5.67
C MET A 89 7.58 1.98 6.31
N ALA A 90 8.44 1.31 5.52
CA ALA A 90 9.51 0.45 6.00
C ALA A 90 10.55 1.24 6.84
N ASN A 91 10.95 0.68 7.98
CA ASN A 91 11.94 1.30 8.86
C ASN A 91 13.33 1.41 8.21
N SER A 92 13.69 0.48 7.30
CA SER A 92 14.89 0.54 6.48
C SER A 92 14.99 1.85 5.71
N MET A 93 13.93 2.21 4.99
CA MET A 93 13.89 3.44 4.19
C MET A 93 13.92 4.70 5.04
N LYS A 94 13.22 4.70 6.19
CA LYS A 94 13.28 5.82 7.13
C LYS A 94 14.70 6.03 7.66
N THR A 95 15.42 4.96 7.95
CA THR A 95 16.80 5.01 8.43
C THR A 95 17.74 5.56 7.36
N ILE A 96 17.61 5.10 6.10
CA ILE A 96 18.38 5.60 4.96
C ILE A 96 18.11 7.12 4.78
N ALA A 97 16.84 7.51 4.75
CA ALA A 97 16.45 8.91 4.57
C ALA A 97 17.02 9.80 5.69
N LYS A 98 16.89 9.38 6.95
CA LYS A 98 17.38 10.14 8.11
C LYS A 98 18.90 10.32 8.10
N LYS A 99 19.66 9.25 7.77
CA LYS A 99 21.13 9.31 7.76
C LYS A 99 21.70 10.05 6.54
N CYS A 100 21.10 9.83 5.36
CA CYS A 100 21.65 10.40 4.13
C CYS A 100 21.14 11.80 3.82
N PHE A 101 19.91 12.13 4.20
CA PHE A 101 19.22 13.39 3.90
C PHE A 101 18.61 14.04 5.16
N PRO A 102 19.40 14.39 6.17
CA PRO A 102 18.91 14.79 7.49
C PRO A 102 18.07 16.08 7.49
N LYS A 103 18.16 16.90 6.43
CA LYS A 103 17.35 18.13 6.25
C LYS A 103 16.04 17.89 5.50
N ALA A 104 15.86 16.70 4.93
CA ALA A 104 14.67 16.39 4.13
C ALA A 104 13.48 16.00 5.03
N ILE A 105 12.30 16.52 4.69
CA ILE A 105 11.06 16.09 5.30
C ILE A 105 10.73 14.70 4.72
N GLN A 106 10.51 13.72 5.59
CA GLN A 106 10.08 12.39 5.18
C GLN A 106 8.57 12.38 4.98
N VAL A 107 8.12 11.93 3.81
CA VAL A 107 6.71 11.84 3.45
C VAL A 107 6.38 10.39 3.11
N THR A 108 5.37 9.84 3.76
CA THR A 108 4.93 8.47 3.44
C THR A 108 4.22 8.45 2.08
N ASP A 109 4.53 7.44 1.26
CA ASP A 109 3.88 7.28 -0.02
C ASP A 109 2.40 6.90 0.16
N ARG A 110 1.52 7.73 -0.42
CA ARG A 110 0.07 7.54 -0.39
C ARG A 110 -0.39 6.20 -0.97
N PHE A 111 0.35 5.69 -1.98
CA PHE A 111 0.00 4.42 -2.61
C PHE A 111 0.10 3.26 -1.61
N HIS A 112 1.17 3.19 -0.84
CA HIS A 112 1.36 2.16 0.18
C HIS A 112 0.31 2.26 1.30
N VAL A 113 -0.04 3.48 1.71
CA VAL A 113 -1.11 3.69 2.71
C VAL A 113 -2.46 3.21 2.19
N GLN A 114 -2.83 3.58 0.95
CA GLN A 114 -4.09 3.14 0.34
C GLN A 114 -4.12 1.63 0.11
N LYS A 115 -3.00 1.04 -0.31
CA LYS A 115 -2.87 -0.41 -0.50
C LYS A 115 -3.15 -1.15 0.80
N LEU A 116 -2.50 -0.76 1.90
CA LEU A 116 -2.72 -1.39 3.22
C LEU A 116 -4.16 -1.27 3.71
N ALA A 117 -4.78 -0.11 3.54
CA ALA A 117 -6.18 0.08 3.91
C ALA A 117 -7.12 -0.82 3.09
N LEU A 118 -6.85 -0.98 1.79
CA LEU A 118 -7.60 -1.89 0.92
C LEU A 118 -7.37 -3.36 1.27
N GLU A 119 -6.14 -3.75 1.59
CA GLU A 119 -5.82 -5.11 2.05
C GLU A 119 -6.56 -5.45 3.33
N ALA A 120 -6.54 -4.56 4.33
CA ALA A 120 -7.29 -4.74 5.58
C ALA A 120 -8.81 -4.89 5.34
N LEU A 121 -9.40 -4.09 4.44
CA LEU A 121 -10.79 -4.25 4.03
C LEU A 121 -11.06 -5.63 3.39
N GLN A 122 -10.14 -6.11 2.55
CA GLN A 122 -10.26 -7.43 1.94
C GLN A 122 -10.12 -8.55 2.97
N ASP A 123 -9.28 -8.40 3.98
CA ASP A 123 -9.11 -9.40 5.05
C ASP A 123 -10.40 -9.56 5.85
N ILE A 124 -11.11 -8.46 6.17
CA ILE A 124 -12.43 -8.51 6.82
C ILE A 124 -13.41 -9.30 5.95
N ARG A 125 -13.48 -8.99 4.65
CA ARG A 125 -14.35 -9.71 3.70
C ARG A 125 -13.99 -11.19 3.60
N VAL A 126 -12.70 -11.51 3.55
CA VAL A 126 -12.21 -12.89 3.44
C VAL A 126 -12.56 -13.69 4.70
N LYS A 127 -12.41 -13.09 5.89
CA LYS A 127 -12.83 -13.72 7.15
C LYS A 127 -14.31 -14.11 7.09
N HIS A 128 -15.20 -13.16 6.81
CA HIS A 128 -16.64 -13.45 6.69
C HIS A 128 -16.94 -14.52 5.62
N ARG A 129 -16.13 -14.57 4.55
CA ARG A 129 -16.30 -15.61 3.53
C ARG A 129 -15.96 -17.00 4.06
N TRP A 130 -14.92 -17.14 4.86
CA TRP A 130 -14.58 -18.41 5.51
C TRP A 130 -15.66 -18.81 6.51
N ASP A 131 -16.11 -17.89 7.35
CA ASP A 131 -17.23 -18.12 8.30
C ASP A 131 -18.49 -18.60 7.55
N ALA A 132 -18.78 -18.02 6.38
CA ALA A 132 -19.92 -18.41 5.56
C ALA A 132 -19.76 -19.81 4.91
N ILE A 133 -18.54 -20.19 4.56
CA ILE A 133 -18.24 -21.55 4.03
C ILE A 133 -18.40 -22.59 5.14
N ASP A 134 -17.86 -22.32 6.32
CA ASP A 134 -17.91 -23.22 7.45
C ASP A 134 -19.37 -23.44 7.90
N LEU A 135 -20.14 -22.36 7.99
CA LEU A 135 -21.58 -22.44 8.30
C LEU A 135 -22.35 -23.27 7.25
N GLU A 136 -22.08 -23.07 5.96
CA GLU A 136 -22.71 -23.82 4.88
C GLU A 136 -22.37 -25.33 5.00
N ASN A 137 -21.10 -25.65 5.28
CA ASN A 137 -20.64 -27.03 5.45
C ASN A 137 -21.32 -27.71 6.67
N GLU A 138 -21.44 -27.00 7.78
CA GLU A 138 -22.17 -27.50 8.96
C GLU A 138 -23.63 -27.77 8.65
N GLN A 139 -24.31 -26.83 7.97
CA GLN A 139 -25.71 -27.00 7.59
C GLN A 139 -25.93 -28.18 6.65
N ILE A 140 -25.02 -28.40 5.69
CA ILE A 140 -25.05 -29.57 4.80
C ILE A 140 -24.90 -30.86 5.61
N LYS A 141 -23.96 -30.90 6.56
CA LYS A 141 -23.74 -32.07 7.41
C LYS A 141 -24.99 -32.38 8.24
N LEU A 142 -25.53 -31.40 8.93
CA LEU A 142 -26.76 -31.55 9.74
C LEU A 142 -27.97 -31.97 8.89
N ALA A 143 -28.10 -31.47 7.67
CA ALA A 143 -29.18 -31.88 6.77
C ALA A 143 -29.04 -33.36 6.39
N ARG A 144 -27.83 -33.84 6.08
CA ARG A 144 -27.56 -35.25 5.77
C ARG A 144 -27.85 -36.16 6.97
N GLU A 145 -27.40 -35.79 8.18
CA GLU A 145 -27.64 -36.54 9.41
C GLU A 145 -29.13 -36.68 9.74
N ASN A 146 -29.94 -35.67 9.37
CA ASN A 146 -31.38 -35.64 9.60
C ASN A 146 -32.19 -36.12 8.37
N ASN A 147 -31.56 -36.66 7.34
CA ASN A 147 -32.23 -37.06 6.09
C ASN A 147 -33.08 -35.95 5.44
N ARG A 148 -32.62 -34.68 5.54
CA ARG A 148 -33.27 -33.52 4.97
C ARG A 148 -32.53 -33.03 3.73
N VAL A 149 -33.28 -32.48 2.76
CA VAL A 149 -32.70 -31.81 1.60
C VAL A 149 -32.16 -30.45 2.04
N PHE A 150 -30.87 -30.22 1.79
CA PHE A 150 -30.27 -28.90 2.03
C PHE A 150 -30.65 -27.94 0.90
N SER A 151 -31.14 -26.75 1.23
CA SER A 151 -31.39 -25.69 0.28
C SER A 151 -30.61 -24.44 0.65
N LEU A 152 -29.95 -23.83 -0.35
CA LEU A 152 -29.21 -22.59 -0.17
C LEU A 152 -30.18 -21.41 -0.03
N LYS A 153 -29.98 -20.57 0.97
CA LYS A 153 -30.73 -19.32 1.13
C LYS A 153 -30.08 -18.25 0.28
N GLU A 154 -30.85 -17.67 -0.63
CA GLU A 154 -30.43 -16.56 -1.49
C GLU A 154 -30.91 -15.20 -0.92
N PHE A 155 -30.14 -14.17 -1.15
CA PHE A 155 -30.51 -12.79 -0.90
C PHE A 155 -31.36 -12.22 -2.05
N SER A 156 -31.91 -11.03 -1.87
CA SER A 156 -32.75 -10.35 -2.86
C SER A 156 -32.09 -10.10 -4.22
N ASN A 157 -30.76 -10.17 -4.28
CA ASN A 157 -29.98 -10.04 -5.52
C ASN A 157 -29.61 -11.40 -6.17
N GLY A 158 -30.14 -12.52 -5.64
CA GLY A 158 -29.85 -13.89 -6.15
C GLY A 158 -28.49 -14.45 -5.76
N ASP A 159 -27.72 -13.78 -4.92
CA ASP A 159 -26.46 -14.32 -4.40
C ASP A 159 -26.74 -15.11 -3.09
N THR A 160 -26.10 -16.27 -2.94
CA THR A 160 -25.96 -16.89 -1.61
C THR A 160 -24.94 -16.11 -0.78
N ARG A 161 -24.88 -16.33 0.55
CA ARG A 161 -23.93 -15.66 1.45
C ARG A 161 -22.47 -15.77 0.95
N LYS A 162 -22.04 -16.96 0.58
CA LYS A 162 -20.71 -17.23 0.03
C LYS A 162 -20.47 -16.52 -1.30
N GLN A 163 -21.47 -16.48 -2.19
CA GLN A 163 -21.38 -15.81 -3.49
C GLN A 163 -21.35 -14.30 -3.35
N LEU A 164 -22.17 -13.73 -2.45
CA LEU A 164 -22.18 -12.31 -2.16
C LEU A 164 -20.77 -11.82 -1.75
N LEU A 165 -20.14 -12.51 -0.80
CA LEU A 165 -18.79 -12.18 -0.33
C LEU A 165 -17.71 -12.40 -1.40
N ALA A 166 -17.82 -13.47 -2.21
CA ALA A 166 -16.87 -13.71 -3.29
C ALA A 166 -16.94 -12.63 -4.38
N ARG A 167 -18.16 -12.33 -4.86
CA ARG A 167 -18.42 -11.40 -5.97
C ARG A 167 -18.23 -9.94 -5.58
N SER A 168 -18.21 -9.64 -4.26
CA SER A 168 -17.97 -8.29 -3.74
C SER A 168 -16.52 -7.84 -3.76
N ARG A 169 -15.56 -8.73 -4.05
CA ARG A 169 -14.12 -8.41 -4.06
C ARG A 169 -13.81 -7.13 -4.86
N TYR A 170 -14.22 -7.09 -6.11
CA TYR A 170 -13.83 -6.00 -7.02
C TYR A 170 -14.60 -4.70 -6.79
N LEU A 171 -15.85 -4.76 -6.30
CA LEU A 171 -16.58 -3.54 -6.00
C LEU A 171 -15.97 -2.77 -4.82
N LEU A 172 -15.39 -3.49 -3.84
CA LEU A 172 -14.73 -2.87 -2.69
C LEU A 172 -13.41 -2.16 -3.04
N TYR A 173 -12.78 -2.51 -4.16
CA TYR A 173 -11.62 -1.76 -4.67
C TYR A 173 -11.99 -0.46 -5.40
N LYS A 174 -13.24 -0.30 -5.81
CA LYS A 174 -13.69 0.86 -6.61
C LYS A 174 -14.30 1.95 -5.73
N ALA A 175 -14.27 3.19 -6.23
CA ALA A 175 -15.13 4.23 -5.70
C ALA A 175 -16.59 3.95 -6.11
N PRO A 176 -17.59 4.32 -5.28
CA PRO A 176 -19.01 4.11 -5.61
C PRO A 176 -19.45 4.68 -6.95
N SER A 177 -18.86 5.81 -7.37
CA SER A 177 -19.12 6.45 -8.68
C SER A 177 -18.73 5.58 -9.89
N ASN A 178 -17.87 4.58 -9.67
CA ASN A 178 -17.36 3.68 -10.71
C ASN A 178 -18.02 2.29 -10.66
N TRP A 179 -19.08 2.12 -9.88
CA TRP A 179 -19.82 0.86 -9.81
C TRP A 179 -20.78 0.72 -10.99
N THR A 180 -20.90 -0.51 -11.49
CA THR A 180 -21.99 -0.89 -12.37
C THR A 180 -23.30 -0.98 -11.56
N GLU A 181 -24.43 -0.97 -12.24
CA GLU A 181 -25.74 -1.16 -11.57
C GLU A 181 -25.80 -2.46 -10.75
N SER A 182 -25.27 -3.56 -11.29
CA SER A 182 -25.17 -4.83 -10.58
C SER A 182 -24.28 -4.75 -9.33
N GLN A 183 -23.16 -4.03 -9.40
CA GLN A 183 -22.28 -3.80 -8.25
C GLN A 183 -22.97 -2.94 -7.20
N PHE A 184 -23.73 -1.94 -7.61
CA PHE A 184 -24.51 -1.08 -6.71
C PHE A 184 -25.60 -1.88 -5.98
N LYS A 185 -26.37 -2.72 -6.69
CA LYS A 185 -27.38 -3.60 -6.06
C LYS A 185 -26.72 -4.54 -5.05
N ARG A 186 -25.58 -5.14 -5.42
CA ARG A 186 -24.83 -6.05 -4.55
C ARG A 186 -24.27 -5.35 -3.32
N SER A 187 -23.77 -4.11 -3.45
CA SER A 187 -23.21 -3.36 -2.34
C SER A 187 -24.26 -3.06 -1.26
N LYS A 188 -25.50 -2.78 -1.66
CA LYS A 188 -26.61 -2.57 -0.69
C LYS A 188 -26.81 -3.80 0.18
N VAL A 189 -26.95 -4.98 -0.45
CA VAL A 189 -27.11 -6.25 0.27
C VAL A 189 -25.90 -6.56 1.13
N LEU A 190 -24.68 -6.33 0.60
CA LEU A 190 -23.44 -6.57 1.33
C LEU A 190 -23.36 -5.73 2.61
N PHE A 191 -23.61 -4.44 2.51
CA PHE A 191 -23.47 -3.50 3.62
C PHE A 191 -24.58 -3.63 4.66
N ASP A 192 -25.77 -4.10 4.25
CA ASP A 192 -26.86 -4.45 5.15
C ASP A 192 -26.51 -5.70 5.99
N GLN A 193 -25.94 -6.71 5.35
CA GLN A 193 -25.58 -7.96 6.00
C GLN A 193 -24.26 -7.89 6.80
N TYR A 194 -23.33 -7.00 6.42
CA TYR A 194 -21.99 -6.88 7.00
C TYR A 194 -21.64 -5.40 7.27
N PRO A 195 -22.18 -4.82 8.37
CA PRO A 195 -21.94 -3.41 8.71
C PRO A 195 -20.47 -3.05 8.94
N ASP A 196 -19.66 -4.00 9.42
CA ASP A 196 -18.22 -3.83 9.61
C ASP A 196 -17.46 -3.67 8.28
N ILE A 197 -17.87 -4.41 7.23
CA ILE A 197 -17.36 -4.19 5.86
C ILE A 197 -17.73 -2.78 5.37
N LYS A 198 -18.96 -2.32 5.65
CA LYS A 198 -19.39 -0.95 5.28
C LYS A 198 -18.54 0.10 5.96
N ILE A 199 -18.32 0.00 7.27
CA ILE A 199 -17.50 0.96 8.02
C ILE A 199 -16.07 0.97 7.49
N ALA A 200 -15.48 -0.20 7.27
CA ALA A 200 -14.13 -0.30 6.71
C ALA A 200 -14.05 0.29 5.28
N PHE A 201 -15.07 0.07 4.47
CA PHE A 201 -15.16 0.65 3.12
C PHE A 201 -15.27 2.18 3.18
N ASP A 202 -16.12 2.73 4.04
CA ASP A 202 -16.28 4.18 4.19
C ASP A 202 -14.97 4.85 4.65
N LEU A 203 -14.21 4.20 5.54
CA LEU A 203 -12.87 4.66 5.94
C LEU A 203 -11.89 4.69 4.77
N VAL A 204 -11.88 3.65 3.93
CA VAL A 204 -11.05 3.60 2.72
C VAL A 204 -11.42 4.71 1.74
N GLN A 205 -12.72 4.98 1.55
CA GLN A 205 -13.18 6.09 0.70
C GLN A 205 -12.79 7.45 1.29
N GLY A 206 -12.97 7.65 2.59
CA GLY A 206 -12.53 8.86 3.28
C GLY A 206 -11.02 9.13 3.13
N LEU A 207 -10.20 8.07 3.22
CA LEU A 207 -8.76 8.16 2.95
C LEU A 207 -8.45 8.59 1.52
N ARG A 208 -9.15 8.03 0.53
CA ARG A 208 -9.02 8.45 -0.88
C ARG A 208 -9.38 9.91 -1.08
N ASP A 209 -10.46 10.35 -0.47
CA ASP A 209 -10.92 11.74 -0.57
C ASP A 209 -9.90 12.73 0.00
N ILE A 210 -9.25 12.38 1.11
CA ILE A 210 -8.18 13.18 1.67
C ILE A 210 -7.02 13.30 0.69
N PHE A 211 -6.55 12.19 0.12
CA PHE A 211 -5.44 12.21 -0.82
C PHE A 211 -5.77 12.91 -2.16
N ASN A 212 -7.04 12.92 -2.56
CA ASN A 212 -7.46 13.56 -3.81
C ASN A 212 -7.75 15.06 -3.64
N LYS A 213 -8.27 15.48 -2.48
CA LYS A 213 -8.73 16.86 -2.23
C LYS A 213 -7.70 17.71 -1.48
N ALA A 214 -6.73 17.09 -0.80
CA ALA A 214 -5.82 17.81 0.05
C ALA A 214 -4.60 18.32 -0.72
N THR A 215 -4.30 19.62 -0.57
CA THR A 215 -2.96 20.14 -0.86
C THR A 215 -1.96 19.51 0.12
N PRO A 216 -0.68 19.39 -0.23
CA PRO A 216 0.34 18.77 0.64
C PRO A 216 0.37 19.35 2.08
N MET A 217 -0.05 20.59 2.26
CA MET A 217 -0.09 21.28 3.55
C MET A 217 -1.30 20.89 4.42
N GLN A 218 -2.43 20.49 3.82
CA GLN A 218 -3.65 20.11 4.54
C GLN A 218 -3.62 18.68 5.07
N ILE A 219 -2.76 17.82 4.50
CA ILE A 219 -2.57 16.44 4.98
C ILE A 219 -1.88 16.43 6.36
N LYS A 220 -1.05 17.44 6.65
CA LYS A 220 -0.35 17.58 7.94
C LYS A 220 -1.25 17.92 9.13
N THR A 221 -2.43 18.50 8.90
CA THR A 221 -3.26 19.08 9.96
C THR A 221 -4.59 18.37 10.20
N LYS A 222 -5.07 17.50 9.31
CA LYS A 222 -6.25 16.71 9.60
C LYS A 222 -5.87 15.48 10.44
N HIS A 223 -5.95 15.64 11.76
CA HIS A 223 -6.01 14.55 12.70
C HIS A 223 -7.24 13.68 12.35
N PHE A 224 -7.00 12.49 11.83
CA PHE A 224 -7.97 11.41 12.03
C PHE A 224 -8.04 11.20 13.54
N GLY A 225 -9.23 11.28 14.10
CA GLY A 225 -9.43 10.89 15.49
C GLY A 225 -8.87 9.48 15.67
N CYS A 226 -7.75 9.39 16.36
CA CYS A 226 -6.95 8.18 16.53
C CYS A 226 -7.76 6.98 17.07
N GLY A 227 -8.92 7.24 17.72
CA GLY A 227 -9.77 6.22 18.31
C GLY A 227 -10.56 5.37 17.31
N THR A 228 -11.03 5.95 16.20
CA THR A 228 -11.95 5.24 15.29
C THR A 228 -11.21 4.24 14.39
N LEU A 229 -10.03 4.62 13.90
CA LEU A 229 -9.20 3.73 13.08
C LEU A 229 -8.61 2.59 13.92
N THR A 230 -8.14 2.87 15.14
CA THR A 230 -7.58 1.86 16.03
C THR A 230 -8.59 0.80 16.47
N ASN A 231 -9.83 1.17 16.75
CA ASN A 231 -10.82 0.21 17.27
C ASN A 231 -11.37 -0.71 16.18
N LEU A 232 -11.53 -0.23 14.95
CA LEU A 232 -12.06 -1.03 13.86
C LEU A 232 -11.05 -2.03 13.29
N PHE A 233 -9.78 -1.63 13.23
CA PHE A 233 -8.70 -2.47 12.74
C PHE A 233 -7.89 -3.16 13.86
N PHE A 234 -8.37 -3.06 15.11
CA PHE A 234 -7.69 -3.64 16.28
C PHE A 234 -7.40 -5.15 16.15
N PRO A 235 -8.27 -5.99 15.56
CA PRO A 235 -7.94 -7.41 15.31
C PRO A 235 -6.80 -7.61 14.31
N TYR A 236 -6.54 -6.62 13.46
CA TYR A 236 -5.51 -6.65 12.40
C TYR A 236 -4.27 -5.83 12.76
N LYS A 237 -4.05 -5.60 14.06
CA LYS A 237 -2.95 -4.79 14.63
C LYS A 237 -1.55 -5.14 14.12
N ALA A 238 -1.30 -6.38 13.75
CA ALA A 238 0.00 -6.80 13.26
C ALA A 238 0.38 -6.10 11.94
N GLN A 239 -0.60 -5.80 11.09
CA GLN A 239 -0.41 -5.10 9.81
C GLN A 239 -0.50 -3.59 9.96
N MET A 240 -1.22 -3.09 11.00
CA MET A 240 -1.48 -1.67 11.21
C MET A 240 -0.61 -0.97 12.28
N LYS A 241 0.40 -1.65 12.84
CA LYS A 241 1.37 -1.03 13.77
C LYS A 241 2.05 0.24 13.23
N PHE A 242 1.86 0.54 11.94
CA PHE A 242 2.50 1.64 11.24
C PHE A 242 1.61 2.90 11.07
N PHE A 243 0.32 2.86 11.42
CA PHE A 243 -0.57 4.03 11.32
C PHE A 243 -0.48 5.00 12.50
N ILE A 244 0.21 4.61 13.57
CA ILE A 244 0.44 5.50 14.71
C ILE A 244 1.75 6.24 14.41
N ILE A 245 1.66 7.35 13.69
CA ILE A 245 2.71 8.36 13.70
C ILE A 245 2.70 8.95 15.10
N SER A 246 3.71 8.58 15.89
CA SER A 246 4.03 9.30 17.13
C SER A 246 4.25 10.77 16.78
N PRO A 247 3.56 11.71 17.44
CA PRO A 247 3.94 13.11 17.35
C PRO A 247 5.25 13.28 18.11
N ASN A 248 6.30 13.71 17.43
CA ASN A 248 7.42 14.46 17.96
C ASN A 248 7.56 15.71 17.14
#